data_7e5aeb4b9f30be17f9a34caab19bf7f7
#
_entry.id   7e5aeb4b9f30be17f9a34caab19bf7f7
#
_cell.length_a   1.000
_cell.length_b   1.000
_cell.length_c   1.000
_cell.angle_alpha   90.00
_cell.angle_beta   90.00
_cell.angle_gamma   90.00
#
_symmetry.space_group_name_H-M   'P 1'
#
loop_
_entity.id
_entity.type
_entity.pdbx_description
1 polymer ?
#
loop_
_entity_poly.entity_id
_entity_poly.type
_entity_poly.pdbx_seq_one_letter_code
_entity_poly.pdbx_strand_id
1 'polypeptide(L)'
;MSKVFEYLDIKDHEIVSKKLYQYVLEHTDILENKIYWNTLNVEHVLEHVPELTQAVSQIIPARMFMIAIFYTPPGFSGGVHIDSNVLDYRVLWPVHNCEGSYTKFFDLNGNRLVEMFTDGKDPYMSVEEKYPLIEIASAETRAPLVFHVKTPHGIYTNPSCTGPRLTATIGFDYPLETFLT
;
A
#
# COMPACT_ATOMS: atom_id res chain seq x y z
N MET A 1 14.16 -18.47 -2.36
CA MET A 1 13.83 -17.11 -1.86
C MET A 1 12.33 -17.09 -1.57
N SER A 2 11.93 -16.61 -0.39
CA SER A 2 10.51 -16.37 -0.11
C SER A 2 9.97 -15.29 -1.04
N LYS A 3 8.72 -15.41 -1.47
CA LYS A 3 8.06 -14.36 -2.26
C LYS A 3 8.02 -13.07 -1.43
N VAL A 4 8.21 -11.92 -2.06
CA VAL A 4 8.08 -10.62 -1.39
C VAL A 4 6.67 -10.06 -1.47
N PHE A 5 5.87 -10.57 -2.42
CA PHE A 5 4.45 -10.26 -2.55
C PHE A 5 3.68 -11.41 -3.20
N GLU A 6 2.35 -11.41 -3.04
CA GLU A 6 1.41 -12.29 -3.75
C GLU A 6 0.10 -11.57 -4.00
N TYR A 7 -0.47 -11.72 -5.19
CA TYR A 7 -1.80 -11.22 -5.48
C TYR A 7 -2.87 -12.06 -4.80
N LEU A 8 -3.88 -11.41 -4.25
CA LEU A 8 -5.03 -12.05 -3.66
C LEU A 8 -6.14 -12.22 -4.73
N ASP A 9 -6.65 -13.44 -4.86
CA ASP A 9 -7.78 -13.72 -5.76
C ASP A 9 -9.10 -13.24 -5.13
N ILE A 10 -9.24 -11.93 -5.00
CA ILE A 10 -10.45 -11.29 -4.48
C ILE A 10 -11.33 -10.90 -5.66
N LYS A 11 -12.46 -11.59 -5.78
CA LYS A 11 -13.47 -11.27 -6.80
C LYS A 11 -14.06 -9.89 -6.52
N ASP A 12 -14.45 -9.20 -7.59
CA ASP A 12 -15.13 -7.90 -7.51
C ASP A 12 -14.34 -6.80 -6.77
N HIS A 13 -13.00 -6.95 -6.62
CA HIS A 13 -12.16 -5.96 -5.95
C HIS A 13 -12.28 -4.57 -6.59
N GLU A 14 -12.58 -4.48 -7.89
CA GLU A 14 -12.79 -3.21 -8.60
C GLU A 14 -14.05 -2.46 -8.10
N ILE A 15 -15.10 -3.20 -7.70
CA ILE A 15 -16.31 -2.60 -7.10
C ILE A 15 -15.94 -1.97 -5.75
N VAL A 16 -15.19 -2.70 -4.93
CA VAL A 16 -14.71 -2.20 -3.65
C VAL A 16 -13.79 -0.98 -3.85
N SER A 17 -12.91 -1.01 -4.85
CA SER A 17 -12.03 0.11 -5.20
C SER A 17 -12.81 1.39 -5.50
N LYS A 18 -13.86 1.28 -6.32
CA LYS A 18 -14.75 2.41 -6.64
C LYS A 18 -15.46 2.97 -5.39
N LYS A 19 -15.93 2.10 -4.51
CA LYS A 19 -16.59 2.50 -3.26
C LYS A 19 -15.62 3.13 -2.26
N LEU A 20 -14.41 2.59 -2.14
CA LEU A 20 -13.35 3.22 -1.35
C LEU A 20 -12.97 4.60 -1.90
N TYR A 21 -12.90 4.75 -3.23
CA TYR A 21 -12.66 6.05 -3.84
C TYR A 21 -13.77 7.04 -3.54
N GLN A 22 -15.03 6.63 -3.68
CA GLN A 22 -16.18 7.46 -3.31
C GLN A 22 -16.16 7.86 -1.83
N TYR A 23 -15.84 6.91 -0.95
CA TYR A 23 -15.65 7.18 0.47
C TYR A 23 -14.57 8.26 0.72
N VAL A 24 -13.43 8.15 0.03
CA VAL A 24 -12.34 9.15 0.14
C VAL A 24 -12.82 10.53 -0.27
N LEU A 25 -13.59 10.64 -1.36
CA LEU A 25 -14.12 11.91 -1.84
C LEU A 25 -15.12 12.56 -0.87
N GLU A 26 -15.93 11.76 -0.18
CA GLU A 26 -17.01 12.24 0.66
C GLU A 26 -16.59 12.49 2.12
N HIS A 27 -15.59 11.77 2.61
CA HIS A 27 -15.28 11.71 4.05
C HIS A 27 -13.84 12.11 4.39
N THR A 28 -13.05 12.53 3.41
CA THR A 28 -11.65 12.94 3.67
C THR A 28 -11.29 14.17 2.85
N ASP A 29 -10.23 14.84 3.27
CA ASP A 29 -9.60 15.97 2.56
C ASP A 29 -8.26 15.60 1.90
N ILE A 30 -7.99 14.30 1.74
CA ILE A 30 -6.73 13.76 1.21
C ILE A 30 -6.37 14.37 -0.14
N LEU A 31 -7.36 14.47 -1.05
CA LEU A 31 -7.14 14.98 -2.40
C LEU A 31 -6.93 16.49 -2.41
N GLU A 32 -7.68 17.23 -1.60
CA GLU A 32 -7.59 18.68 -1.49
C GLU A 32 -6.25 19.10 -0.88
N ASN A 33 -5.88 18.47 0.24
CA ASN A 33 -4.67 18.80 1.01
C ASN A 33 -3.45 17.98 0.58
N LYS A 34 -3.59 17.06 -0.40
CA LYS A 34 -2.50 16.20 -0.92
C LYS A 34 -1.78 15.44 0.20
N ILE A 35 -2.55 14.88 1.12
CA ILE A 35 -2.02 14.17 2.30
C ILE A 35 -1.46 12.82 1.85
N TYR A 36 -0.14 12.63 1.96
CA TYR A 36 0.54 11.41 1.51
C TYR A 36 0.10 10.15 2.24
N TRP A 37 -0.22 10.27 3.53
CA TRP A 37 -0.67 9.18 4.39
C TRP A 37 -1.82 9.67 5.25
N ASN A 38 -2.95 8.95 5.24
CA ASN A 38 -4.09 9.23 6.10
C ASN A 38 -4.67 7.93 6.66
N THR A 39 -4.53 7.74 7.98
CA THR A 39 -5.16 6.62 8.68
C THR A 39 -6.64 6.92 8.89
N LEU A 40 -7.48 6.00 8.45
CA LEU A 40 -8.93 6.11 8.52
C LEU A 40 -9.50 5.41 9.76
N ASN A 41 -10.65 5.87 10.24
CA ASN A 41 -11.43 5.11 11.21
C ASN A 41 -11.98 3.84 10.54
N VAL A 42 -11.51 2.68 10.97
CA VAL A 42 -11.85 1.38 10.36
C VAL A 42 -13.36 1.12 10.43
N GLU A 43 -13.98 1.36 11.58
CA GLU A 43 -15.42 1.11 11.78
C GLU A 43 -16.25 1.97 10.83
N HIS A 44 -15.89 3.25 10.69
CA HIS A 44 -16.58 4.17 9.79
C HIS A 44 -16.41 3.77 8.32
N VAL A 45 -15.21 3.32 7.91
CA VAL A 45 -14.99 2.79 6.54
C VAL A 45 -15.87 1.57 6.29
N LEU A 46 -15.91 0.61 7.22
CA LEU A 46 -16.67 -0.63 7.05
C LEU A 46 -18.18 -0.43 7.09
N GLU A 47 -18.66 0.62 7.77
CA GLU A 47 -20.06 1.03 7.73
C GLU A 47 -20.47 1.55 6.33
N HIS A 48 -19.60 2.33 5.67
CA HIS A 48 -19.86 2.94 4.37
C HIS A 48 -19.45 2.06 3.18
N VAL A 49 -18.51 1.14 3.38
CA VAL A 49 -18.01 0.22 2.37
C VAL A 49 -18.06 -1.23 2.89
N PRO A 50 -19.26 -1.76 3.21
CA PRO A 50 -19.39 -3.12 3.75
C PRO A 50 -18.88 -4.21 2.78
N GLU A 51 -18.85 -3.93 1.48
CA GLU A 51 -18.30 -4.82 0.46
C GLU A 51 -16.82 -5.13 0.69
N LEU A 52 -16.06 -4.23 1.32
CA LEU A 52 -14.67 -4.50 1.68
C LEU A 52 -14.57 -5.70 2.63
N THR A 53 -15.40 -5.74 3.67
CA THR A 53 -15.47 -6.88 4.57
C THR A 53 -15.90 -8.15 3.84
N GLN A 54 -16.94 -8.08 3.01
CA GLN A 54 -17.45 -9.23 2.27
C GLN A 54 -16.41 -9.82 1.31
N ALA A 55 -15.67 -8.95 0.61
CA ALA A 55 -14.65 -9.34 -0.33
C ALA A 55 -13.44 -9.99 0.36
N VAL A 56 -12.99 -9.40 1.46
CA VAL A 56 -11.77 -9.84 2.15
C VAL A 56 -12.00 -11.07 3.01
N SER A 57 -13.14 -11.19 3.70
CA SER A 57 -13.42 -12.28 4.65
C SER A 57 -13.42 -13.68 4.01
N GLN A 58 -13.57 -13.76 2.68
CA GLN A 58 -13.51 -15.03 1.96
C GLN A 58 -12.08 -15.60 1.90
N ILE A 59 -11.06 -14.74 2.02
CA ILE A 59 -9.65 -15.10 1.88
C ILE A 59 -8.89 -14.90 3.20
N ILE A 60 -9.19 -13.80 3.90
CA ILE A 60 -8.56 -13.46 5.18
C ILE A 60 -9.65 -13.46 6.26
N PRO A 61 -9.82 -14.57 7.00
CA PRO A 61 -10.87 -14.72 8.01
C PRO A 61 -10.48 -14.04 9.32
N ALA A 62 -10.21 -12.71 9.25
CA ALA A 62 -9.70 -11.96 10.37
C ALA A 62 -10.20 -10.52 10.40
N ARG A 63 -10.08 -9.91 11.54
CA ARG A 63 -10.45 -8.51 11.75
C ARG A 63 -9.44 -7.58 11.07
N MET A 64 -9.96 -6.62 10.31
CA MET A 64 -9.21 -5.44 9.89
C MET A 64 -9.11 -4.48 11.08
N PHE A 65 -7.90 -4.08 11.43
CA PHE A 65 -7.69 -3.13 12.53
C PHE A 65 -7.02 -1.82 12.07
N MET A 66 -6.56 -1.79 10.82
CA MET A 66 -5.94 -0.60 10.23
C MET A 66 -6.35 -0.49 8.77
N ILE A 67 -6.76 0.71 8.38
CA ILE A 67 -6.93 1.12 6.98
C ILE A 67 -6.28 2.49 6.85
N ALA A 68 -5.37 2.65 5.91
CA ALA A 68 -4.80 3.94 5.58
C ALA A 68 -4.79 4.15 4.07
N ILE A 69 -5.04 5.39 3.64
CA ILE A 69 -4.96 5.79 2.24
C ILE A 69 -3.63 6.47 1.97
N PHE A 70 -2.97 6.06 0.89
CA PHE A 70 -1.82 6.74 0.34
C PHE A 70 -2.21 7.56 -0.88
N TYR A 71 -1.86 8.83 -0.84
CA TYR A 71 -1.86 9.72 -1.98
C TYR A 71 -0.45 9.73 -2.60
N THR A 72 -0.35 9.40 -3.87
CA THR A 72 0.90 9.50 -4.63
C THR A 72 0.68 10.45 -5.80
N PRO A 73 1.46 11.54 -5.92
CA PRO A 73 1.29 12.50 -7.00
C PRO A 73 1.59 11.88 -8.37
N PRO A 74 1.07 12.47 -9.47
CA PRO A 74 1.39 12.02 -10.82
C PRO A 74 2.90 12.09 -11.08
N GLY A 75 3.43 11.09 -11.80
CA GLY A 75 4.85 11.06 -12.15
C GLY A 75 5.81 10.79 -11.01
N PHE A 76 5.32 10.44 -9.82
CA PHE A 76 6.18 10.07 -8.70
C PHE A 76 6.95 8.77 -9.01
N SER A 77 8.24 8.77 -8.67
CA SER A 77 9.11 7.60 -8.86
C SER A 77 10.15 7.54 -7.76
N GLY A 78 10.23 6.42 -7.06
CA GLY A 78 11.25 6.17 -6.05
C GLY A 78 10.71 6.17 -4.62
N GLY A 79 11.44 6.85 -3.72
CA GLY A 79 11.10 6.84 -2.29
C GLY A 79 11.30 5.47 -1.65
N VAL A 80 12.42 4.79 -1.97
CA VAL A 80 12.67 3.43 -1.46
C VAL A 80 12.88 3.47 0.05
N HIS A 81 12.06 2.70 0.74
CA HIS A 81 12.00 2.66 2.20
C HIS A 81 11.55 1.28 2.69
N ILE A 82 11.61 1.09 3.99
CA ILE A 82 10.90 0.05 4.72
C ILE A 82 10.00 0.71 5.77
N ASP A 83 8.85 0.12 6.01
CA ASP A 83 7.97 0.58 7.09
C ASP A 83 8.54 0.15 8.44
N SER A 84 8.60 1.08 9.39
CA SER A 84 9.14 0.81 10.73
C SER A 84 8.10 0.42 11.77
N ASN A 85 6.84 0.30 11.37
CA ASN A 85 5.75 -0.06 12.27
C ASN A 85 5.70 -1.56 12.64
N VAL A 86 4.75 -1.90 13.50
CA VAL A 86 4.62 -3.21 14.15
C VAL A 86 4.30 -4.36 13.18
N LEU A 87 3.70 -4.04 12.03
CA LEU A 87 3.31 -5.07 11.06
C LEU A 87 4.43 -5.38 10.09
N ASP A 88 4.68 -6.67 9.85
CA ASP A 88 5.62 -7.13 8.84
C ASP A 88 4.96 -7.33 7.47
N TYR A 89 3.64 -7.53 7.44
CA TYR A 89 2.86 -7.79 6.23
C TYR A 89 1.60 -6.95 6.20
N ARG A 90 1.21 -6.52 4.99
CA ARG A 90 -0.03 -5.78 4.74
C ARG A 90 -0.65 -6.16 3.43
N VAL A 91 -1.94 -5.87 3.30
CA VAL A 91 -2.61 -5.86 2.01
C VAL A 91 -2.53 -4.47 1.41
N LEU A 92 -1.98 -4.37 0.20
CA LEU A 92 -2.08 -3.19 -0.64
C LEU A 92 -3.30 -3.35 -1.56
N TRP A 93 -4.19 -2.35 -1.53
CA TRP A 93 -5.42 -2.34 -2.32
C TRP A 93 -5.42 -1.17 -3.31
N PRO A 94 -5.62 -1.41 -4.62
CA PRO A 94 -5.78 -0.33 -5.59
C PRO A 94 -7.10 0.41 -5.36
N VAL A 95 -7.06 1.74 -5.31
CA VAL A 95 -8.27 2.57 -5.09
C VAL A 95 -8.59 3.39 -6.32
N HIS A 96 -7.62 4.17 -6.84
CA HIS A 96 -7.82 5.05 -7.98
C HIS A 96 -6.51 5.30 -8.73
N ASN A 97 -6.57 5.38 -10.07
CA ASN A 97 -5.43 5.66 -10.96
C ASN A 97 -4.21 4.75 -10.72
N CYS A 98 -4.44 3.47 -10.48
CA CYS A 98 -3.37 2.51 -10.17
C CYS A 98 -2.82 1.78 -11.40
N GLU A 99 -3.50 1.85 -12.55
CA GLU A 99 -3.12 1.17 -13.78
C GLU A 99 -1.73 1.63 -14.28
N GLY A 100 -0.87 0.66 -14.63
CA GLY A 100 0.51 0.92 -15.04
C GLY A 100 1.39 1.51 -13.96
N SER A 101 0.97 1.46 -12.70
CA SER A 101 1.77 1.86 -11.55
C SER A 101 2.25 0.63 -10.78
N TYR A 102 3.45 0.72 -10.22
CA TYR A 102 4.14 -0.43 -9.63
C TYR A 102 4.60 -0.13 -8.21
N THR A 103 4.57 -1.15 -7.37
CA THR A 103 5.41 -1.24 -6.18
C THR A 103 6.60 -2.12 -6.51
N LYS A 104 7.80 -1.58 -6.45
CA LYS A 104 9.05 -2.29 -6.73
C LYS A 104 9.76 -2.62 -5.45
N PHE A 105 10.38 -3.79 -5.41
CA PHE A 105 11.10 -4.32 -4.26
C PHE A 105 12.59 -4.44 -4.59
N PHE A 106 13.43 -4.17 -3.59
CA PHE A 106 14.86 -4.04 -3.80
C PHE A 106 15.69 -4.80 -2.78
N ASP A 107 16.85 -5.29 -3.21
CA ASP A 107 17.98 -5.58 -2.36
C ASP A 107 18.77 -4.30 -2.10
N LEU A 108 19.21 -4.10 -0.88
CA LEU A 108 19.95 -2.91 -0.47
C LEU A 108 21.34 -2.80 -1.13
N ASN A 109 21.90 -3.89 -1.63
CA ASN A 109 23.22 -3.90 -2.29
C ASN A 109 24.31 -3.16 -1.49
N GLY A 110 24.35 -3.36 -0.18
CA GLY A 110 25.30 -2.69 0.71
C GLY A 110 24.96 -1.25 1.10
N ASN A 111 23.83 -0.71 0.63
CA ASN A 111 23.29 0.54 1.14
C ASN A 111 22.76 0.35 2.56
N ARG A 112 22.71 1.42 3.32
CA ARG A 112 22.20 1.38 4.69
C ARG A 112 20.83 2.06 4.78
N LEU A 113 20.09 1.66 5.80
CA LEU A 113 18.84 2.29 6.20
C LEU A 113 19.13 3.42 7.19
N VAL A 114 18.44 4.53 7.02
CA VAL A 114 18.45 5.68 7.93
C VAL A 114 17.04 5.98 8.38
N GLU A 115 16.88 6.24 9.67
CA GLU A 115 15.57 6.59 10.22
C GLU A 115 15.16 7.98 9.75
N MET A 116 13.94 8.08 9.26
CA MET A 116 13.28 9.30 8.84
C MET A 116 11.93 9.40 9.51
N PHE A 117 11.34 10.58 9.50
CA PHE A 117 10.01 10.82 10.07
C PHE A 117 9.14 11.50 9.03
N THR A 118 7.87 11.08 8.96
CA THR A 118 6.84 11.81 8.22
C THR A 118 6.53 13.14 8.92
N ASP A 119 5.80 14.01 8.26
CA ASP A 119 5.31 15.26 8.87
C ASP A 119 4.45 15.00 10.12
N GLY A 120 3.74 13.85 10.15
CA GLY A 120 3.02 13.34 11.32
C GLY A 120 3.90 12.71 12.41
N LYS A 121 5.22 12.68 12.21
CA LYS A 121 6.23 12.06 13.07
C LYS A 121 6.19 10.55 13.17
N ASP A 122 5.55 9.88 12.21
CA ASP A 122 5.64 8.42 12.09
C ASP A 122 7.01 8.03 11.53
N PRO A 123 7.75 7.16 12.22
CA PRO A 123 9.07 6.76 11.77
C PRO A 123 8.98 5.79 10.58
N TYR A 124 9.90 5.92 9.64
CA TYR A 124 10.17 4.94 8.58
C TYR A 124 11.66 4.89 8.30
N MET A 125 12.11 3.81 7.65
CA MET A 125 13.52 3.65 7.31
C MET A 125 13.69 3.94 5.82
N SER A 126 14.36 5.04 5.48
CA SER A 126 14.72 5.37 4.10
C SER A 126 16.05 4.76 3.73
N VAL A 127 16.25 4.46 2.45
CA VAL A 127 17.54 3.99 1.96
C VAL A 127 18.45 5.19 1.67
N GLU A 128 19.63 5.21 2.30
CA GLU A 128 20.70 6.12 1.92
C GLU A 128 21.45 5.50 0.74
N GLU A 129 21.10 5.91 -0.48
CA GLU A 129 21.64 5.35 -1.71
C GLU A 129 23.09 5.78 -1.94
N LYS A 130 24.02 4.87 -1.67
CA LYS A 130 25.43 5.00 -1.98
C LYS A 130 25.82 4.14 -3.19
N TYR A 131 25.09 3.07 -3.41
CA TYR A 131 25.23 2.14 -4.53
C TYR A 131 23.88 1.94 -5.21
N PRO A 132 23.86 1.59 -6.51
CA PRO A 132 22.61 1.26 -7.19
C PRO A 132 21.84 0.15 -6.47
N LEU A 133 20.57 0.34 -6.26
CA LEU A 133 19.66 -0.69 -5.73
C LEU A 133 19.45 -1.79 -6.76
N ILE A 134 19.30 -3.02 -6.31
CA ILE A 134 19.01 -4.16 -7.17
C ILE A 134 17.51 -4.46 -7.07
N GLU A 135 16.75 -4.23 -8.15
CA GLU A 135 15.35 -4.63 -8.23
C GLU A 135 15.26 -6.16 -8.19
N ILE A 136 14.55 -6.70 -7.20
CA ILE A 136 14.35 -8.14 -7.00
C ILE A 136 12.94 -8.59 -7.38
N ALA A 137 11.96 -7.68 -7.38
CA ALA A 137 10.60 -7.94 -7.80
C ALA A 137 9.86 -6.63 -8.12
N SER A 138 8.78 -6.74 -8.90
CA SER A 138 7.91 -5.63 -9.27
C SER A 138 6.45 -6.11 -9.32
N ALA A 139 5.58 -5.44 -8.60
CA ALA A 139 4.14 -5.71 -8.57
C ALA A 139 3.38 -4.54 -9.19
N GLU A 140 2.66 -4.77 -10.29
CA GLU A 140 1.70 -3.80 -10.79
C GLU A 140 0.53 -3.67 -9.81
N THR A 141 0.13 -2.45 -9.49
CA THR A 141 -0.96 -2.21 -8.53
C THR A 141 -2.33 -2.34 -9.21
N ARG A 142 -2.60 -3.49 -9.82
CA ARG A 142 -3.84 -3.78 -10.57
C ARG A 142 -4.90 -4.55 -9.77
N ALA A 143 -4.48 -5.25 -8.74
CA ALA A 143 -5.33 -6.06 -7.86
C ALA A 143 -4.79 -6.00 -6.43
N PRO A 144 -5.60 -6.36 -5.41
CA PRO A 144 -5.12 -6.47 -4.04
C PRO A 144 -3.98 -7.48 -3.94
N LEU A 145 -2.97 -7.14 -3.16
CA LEU A 145 -1.82 -8.03 -2.92
C LEU A 145 -1.34 -7.95 -1.46
N VAL A 146 -0.84 -9.06 -0.95
CA VAL A 146 -0.07 -9.10 0.30
C VAL A 146 1.38 -8.83 -0.03
N PHE A 147 2.07 -8.05 0.79
CA PHE A 147 3.51 -7.84 0.66
C PHE A 147 4.20 -7.70 2.02
N HIS A 148 5.50 -7.99 2.01
CA HIS A 148 6.36 -7.85 3.18
C HIS A 148 6.88 -6.43 3.28
N VAL A 149 6.38 -5.64 4.23
CA VAL A 149 6.69 -4.20 4.35
C VAL A 149 8.11 -3.90 4.85
N LYS A 150 8.81 -4.93 5.37
CA LYS A 150 10.22 -4.83 5.77
C LYS A 150 11.20 -5.12 4.61
N THR A 151 10.70 -5.55 3.45
CA THR A 151 11.51 -5.56 2.23
C THR A 151 11.60 -4.13 1.69
N PRO A 152 12.79 -3.59 1.38
CA PRO A 152 12.92 -2.28 0.79
C PRO A 152 12.05 -2.15 -0.45
N HIS A 153 11.17 -1.17 -0.49
CA HIS A 153 10.22 -0.99 -1.58
C HIS A 153 10.01 0.49 -1.91
N GLY A 154 9.61 0.76 -3.13
CA GLY A 154 9.32 2.10 -3.62
C GLY A 154 8.15 2.11 -4.60
N ILE A 155 7.58 3.28 -4.83
CA ILE A 155 6.40 3.47 -5.66
C ILE A 155 6.81 4.14 -6.98
N TYR A 156 6.28 3.59 -8.08
CA TYR A 156 6.51 4.09 -9.44
C TYR A 156 5.17 4.27 -10.12
N THR A 157 4.72 5.51 -10.26
CA THR A 157 3.45 5.82 -10.93
C THR A 157 3.61 5.82 -12.43
N ASN A 158 2.51 5.53 -13.15
CA ASN A 158 2.47 5.63 -14.60
C ASN A 158 2.77 7.08 -15.04
N PRO A 159 3.82 7.33 -15.84
CA PRO A 159 4.16 8.67 -16.29
C PRO A 159 3.08 9.36 -17.13
N SER A 160 2.20 8.59 -17.77
CA SER A 160 1.07 9.13 -18.55
C SER A 160 -0.16 9.43 -17.71
N CYS A 161 -0.18 9.06 -16.43
CA CYS A 161 -1.28 9.37 -15.53
C CYS A 161 -1.23 10.85 -15.12
N THR A 162 -2.32 11.58 -15.38
CA THR A 162 -2.41 13.03 -15.07
C THR A 162 -2.97 13.32 -13.69
N GLY A 163 -3.62 12.33 -13.06
CA GLY A 163 -4.18 12.43 -11.71
C GLY A 163 -3.36 11.68 -10.65
N PRO A 164 -3.65 11.92 -9.37
CA PRO A 164 -2.99 11.20 -8.29
C PRO A 164 -3.38 9.71 -8.29
N ARG A 165 -2.44 8.88 -7.89
CA ARG A 165 -2.69 7.48 -7.56
C ARG A 165 -3.13 7.39 -6.10
N LEU A 166 -4.21 6.66 -5.84
CA LEU A 166 -4.64 6.33 -4.49
C LEU A 166 -4.57 4.81 -4.27
N THR A 167 -3.98 4.41 -3.18
CA THR A 167 -4.02 3.03 -2.68
C THR A 167 -4.43 3.02 -1.22
N ALA A 168 -5.10 1.94 -0.81
CA ALA A 168 -5.28 1.64 0.61
C ALA A 168 -4.25 0.60 1.05
N THR A 169 -3.73 0.75 2.25
CA THR A 169 -3.04 -0.31 2.97
C THR A 169 -3.91 -0.79 4.12
N ILE A 170 -4.03 -2.11 4.28
CA ILE A 170 -4.93 -2.72 5.23
C ILE A 170 -4.14 -3.69 6.11
N GLY A 171 -4.25 -3.50 7.42
CA GLY A 171 -3.68 -4.38 8.43
C GLY A 171 -4.72 -5.31 9.02
N PHE A 172 -4.32 -6.57 9.22
CA PHE A 172 -5.17 -7.64 9.74
C PHE A 172 -4.55 -8.27 10.97
N ASP A 173 -5.40 -8.72 11.89
CA ASP A 173 -5.02 -9.62 12.98
C ASP A 173 -4.98 -11.07 12.44
N TYR A 174 -4.02 -11.32 11.52
CA TYR A 174 -3.87 -12.58 10.80
C TYR A 174 -2.42 -12.75 10.30
N PRO A 175 -1.88 -13.98 10.32
CA PRO A 175 -0.54 -14.27 9.83
C PRO A 175 -0.48 -14.21 8.28
N LEU A 176 -0.41 -13.01 7.72
CA LEU A 176 -0.41 -12.77 6.26
C LEU A 176 0.81 -13.38 5.54
N GLU A 177 1.88 -13.72 6.26
CA GLU A 177 3.04 -14.44 5.74
C GLU A 177 2.67 -15.79 5.09
N THR A 178 1.55 -16.39 5.49
CA THR A 178 1.04 -17.63 4.91
C THR A 178 0.74 -17.54 3.42
N PHE A 179 0.50 -16.34 2.91
CA PHE A 179 0.30 -16.09 1.48
C PHE A 179 1.61 -16.03 0.68
N LEU A 180 2.76 -15.88 1.36
CA LEU A 180 4.06 -15.70 0.71
C LEU A 180 4.95 -16.95 0.74
N THR A 181 4.40 -18.08 1.14
CA THR A 181 5.11 -19.38 1.21
C THR A 181 5.12 -20.14 -0.13
#